data_2d127434f33038cd4e555092fb01a413
#
_entry.id   2d127434f33038cd4e555092fb01a413
#
_cell.length_a   1.000
_cell.length_b   1.000
_cell.length_c   1.000
_cell.angle_alpha   90.00
_cell.angle_beta   90.00
_cell.angle_gamma   90.00
#
_symmetry.space_group_name_H-M   'P 1'
#
loop_
_entity.id
_entity.type
_entity.pdbx_description
1 polymer ?
#
loop_
_entity_poly.entity_id
_entity_poly.type
_entity_poly.pdbx_seq_one_letter_code
_entity_poly.pdbx_strand_id
1 'polypeptide(L)'
;MSLLTEEHQLARKSAREFAEKYVEPVARRMDRENYYPREVIREAGKLGLLTPTVPAEYGGGGGDLRTAVVVLEELGRVSGGFSLLVEAYGILFADAVNAFASKSQKDRVLPQVAAGERIGAFALSEPCCGSDAAAIQTRAERRGGEWVINGEKMWITNGLYADYYLVATRTGPREARHKAITLFLLPRSGCIQPSPIEVMGVRGTGTAELKFNECRAGDDDVVGEVNGGWKILMHVLDVGRVAISGVAVGVARGAFEDALGWARSREVFGRRLVELQNAQFELAEMLAGIETARTLAYYSAYLYDTKSPDFLLMSHVAKLQAARIAVDVSRRAVQIEGGYGYSKDSKAEMFYRDAKILEIGEGTNEIMKYVIYKQIEKAFA
;
A
#
# COMPACT_ATOMS: atom_id res chain seq x y z
N MET A 1 -22.23 -1.37 17.65
CA MET A 1 -21.96 -2.51 16.75
C MET A 1 -20.44 -2.58 16.57
N SER A 2 -19.77 -3.69 16.86
CA SER A 2 -18.32 -3.80 16.62
C SER A 2 -18.08 -3.88 15.11
N LEU A 3 -17.20 -3.04 14.57
CA LEU A 3 -16.79 -3.08 13.16
C LEU A 3 -15.98 -4.35 12.83
N LEU A 4 -15.43 -5.01 13.85
CA LEU A 4 -14.60 -6.20 13.72
C LEU A 4 -15.26 -7.41 14.39
N THR A 5 -15.20 -8.55 13.71
CA THR A 5 -15.62 -9.86 14.21
C THR A 5 -14.50 -10.59 14.95
N GLU A 6 -14.77 -11.77 15.51
CA GLU A 6 -13.76 -12.63 16.12
C GLU A 6 -12.66 -13.05 15.12
N GLU A 7 -13.04 -13.30 13.86
CA GLU A 7 -12.09 -13.64 12.79
C GLU A 7 -11.08 -12.51 12.55
N HIS A 8 -11.56 -11.25 12.51
CA HIS A 8 -10.66 -10.09 12.40
C HIS A 8 -9.72 -9.95 13.62
N GLN A 9 -10.20 -10.28 14.83
CA GLN A 9 -9.36 -10.27 16.04
C GLN A 9 -8.29 -11.38 15.99
N LEU A 10 -8.63 -12.55 15.45
CA LEU A 10 -7.66 -13.64 15.22
C LEU A 10 -6.60 -13.22 14.19
N ALA A 11 -7.03 -12.62 13.06
CA ALA A 11 -6.11 -12.08 12.05
C ALA A 11 -5.19 -11.02 12.63
N ARG A 12 -5.72 -10.10 13.48
CA ARG A 12 -4.93 -9.11 14.22
C ARG A 12 -3.86 -9.75 15.09
N LYS A 13 -4.25 -10.76 15.88
CA LYS A 13 -3.32 -11.48 16.75
C LYS A 13 -2.21 -12.14 15.94
N SER A 14 -2.56 -12.88 14.90
CA SER A 14 -1.60 -13.53 14.02
C SER A 14 -0.64 -12.54 13.36
N ALA A 15 -1.16 -11.43 12.83
CA ALA A 15 -0.35 -10.38 12.20
C ALA A 15 0.59 -9.70 13.20
N ARG A 16 0.14 -9.46 14.44
CA ARG A 16 0.97 -8.91 15.53
C ARG A 16 2.12 -9.83 15.89
N GLU A 17 1.82 -11.09 16.18
CA GLU A 17 2.83 -12.11 16.52
C GLU A 17 3.85 -12.27 15.39
N PHE A 18 3.37 -12.27 14.14
CA PHE A 18 4.22 -12.29 12.96
C PHE A 18 5.12 -11.04 12.87
N ALA A 19 4.54 -9.86 13.03
CA ALA A 19 5.27 -8.60 12.94
C ALA A 19 6.39 -8.51 13.98
N GLU A 20 6.10 -8.88 15.23
CA GLU A 20 7.08 -8.89 16.33
C GLU A 20 8.18 -9.95 16.11
N LYS A 21 7.83 -11.12 15.62
CA LYS A 21 8.78 -12.23 15.46
C LYS A 21 9.65 -12.10 14.21
N TYR A 22 9.10 -11.67 13.09
CA TYR A 22 9.77 -11.74 11.79
C TYR A 22 10.09 -10.38 11.17
N VAL A 23 9.22 -9.36 11.38
CA VAL A 23 9.41 -8.03 10.76
C VAL A 23 10.30 -7.15 11.63
N GLU A 24 10.08 -7.10 12.94
CA GLU A 24 10.84 -6.22 13.84
C GLU A 24 12.35 -6.44 13.78
N PRO A 25 12.88 -7.70 13.73
CA PRO A 25 14.31 -7.94 13.62
C PRO A 25 14.95 -7.40 12.34
N VAL A 26 14.19 -7.24 11.27
CA VAL A 26 14.70 -6.78 9.97
C VAL A 26 14.31 -5.34 9.61
N ALA A 27 13.37 -4.72 10.34
CA ALA A 27 12.82 -3.40 10.02
C ALA A 27 13.91 -2.32 9.88
N ARG A 28 14.87 -2.26 10.80
CA ARG A 28 16.00 -1.32 10.73
C ARG A 28 16.93 -1.61 9.56
N ARG A 29 17.16 -2.88 9.25
CA ARG A 29 17.98 -3.26 8.10
C ARG A 29 17.30 -2.89 6.79
N MET A 30 15.98 -3.08 6.69
CA MET A 30 15.19 -2.61 5.54
C MET A 30 15.38 -1.10 5.33
N ASP A 31 15.26 -0.30 6.40
CA ASP A 31 15.41 1.14 6.32
C ASP A 31 16.85 1.58 6.00
N ARG A 32 17.85 1.07 6.71
CA ARG A 32 19.23 1.53 6.59
C ARG A 32 19.94 1.06 5.32
N GLU A 33 19.75 -0.21 4.98
CA GLU A 33 20.47 -0.89 3.89
C GLU A 33 19.63 -1.02 2.61
N ASN A 34 18.38 -0.56 2.63
CA ASN A 34 17.41 -0.82 1.55
C ASN A 34 17.22 -2.32 1.27
N TYR A 35 17.32 -3.14 2.35
CA TYR A 35 17.25 -4.59 2.28
C TYR A 35 15.85 -5.08 1.95
N TYR A 36 15.71 -5.88 0.89
CA TYR A 36 14.43 -6.50 0.51
C TYR A 36 14.25 -7.85 1.22
N PRO A 37 13.24 -8.03 2.10
CA PRO A 37 13.17 -9.15 3.05
C PRO A 37 12.48 -10.38 2.46
N ARG A 38 13.08 -11.06 1.48
CA ARG A 38 12.48 -12.22 0.79
C ARG A 38 12.08 -13.36 1.72
N GLU A 39 12.86 -13.64 2.75
CA GLU A 39 12.57 -14.68 3.73
C GLU A 39 11.31 -14.33 4.52
N VAL A 40 11.18 -13.09 4.96
CA VAL A 40 10.01 -12.62 5.72
C VAL A 40 8.76 -12.65 4.86
N ILE A 41 8.87 -12.31 3.55
CA ILE A 41 7.76 -12.41 2.59
C ILE A 41 7.25 -13.86 2.51
N ARG A 42 8.15 -14.85 2.42
CA ARG A 42 7.75 -16.26 2.38
C ARG A 42 7.08 -16.71 3.68
N GLU A 43 7.59 -16.27 4.83
CA GLU A 43 6.95 -16.59 6.11
C GLU A 43 5.56 -15.94 6.21
N ALA A 44 5.36 -14.71 5.69
CA ALA A 44 4.05 -14.08 5.62
C ALA A 44 3.08 -14.87 4.71
N GLY A 45 3.59 -15.39 3.58
CA GLY A 45 2.81 -16.24 2.67
C GLY A 45 2.28 -17.51 3.35
N LYS A 46 3.10 -18.21 4.13
CA LYS A 46 2.68 -19.43 4.88
C LYS A 46 1.50 -19.20 5.83
N LEU A 47 1.32 -17.96 6.29
CA LEU A 47 0.28 -17.58 7.23
C LEU A 47 -0.91 -16.87 6.55
N GLY A 48 -0.92 -16.75 5.21
CA GLY A 48 -1.93 -16.00 4.46
C GLY A 48 -1.91 -14.48 4.66
N LEU A 49 -0.91 -13.96 5.38
CA LEU A 49 -0.79 -12.53 5.69
C LEU A 49 -0.29 -11.69 4.51
N LEU A 50 0.36 -12.34 3.54
CA LEU A 50 0.89 -11.67 2.35
C LEU A 50 -0.21 -11.27 1.36
N THR A 51 -1.26 -12.10 1.26
CA THR A 51 -2.41 -11.90 0.37
C THR A 51 -3.71 -12.13 1.15
N PRO A 52 -4.04 -11.23 2.10
CA PRO A 52 -5.10 -11.48 3.09
C PRO A 52 -6.51 -11.63 2.49
N THR A 53 -6.77 -11.04 1.30
CA THR A 53 -8.08 -11.08 0.61
C THR A 53 -8.17 -12.15 -0.49
N VAL A 54 -7.04 -12.72 -0.91
CA VAL A 54 -7.04 -13.80 -1.92
C VAL A 54 -7.63 -15.07 -1.33
N PRO A 55 -8.51 -15.79 -2.06
CA PRO A 55 -9.12 -17.02 -1.57
C PRO A 55 -8.12 -18.09 -1.14
N ALA A 56 -8.51 -18.88 -0.14
CA ALA A 56 -7.70 -19.97 0.40
C ALA A 56 -7.38 -21.05 -0.65
N GLU A 57 -8.23 -21.25 -1.66
CA GLU A 57 -7.99 -22.17 -2.78
C GLU A 57 -6.72 -21.81 -3.58
N TYR A 58 -6.30 -20.54 -3.57
CA TYR A 58 -5.04 -20.07 -4.14
C TYR A 58 -3.93 -19.89 -3.11
N GLY A 59 -4.16 -20.30 -1.86
CA GLY A 59 -3.18 -20.17 -0.77
C GLY A 59 -3.19 -18.80 -0.07
N GLY A 60 -4.17 -17.94 -0.34
CA GLY A 60 -4.34 -16.65 0.33
C GLY A 60 -5.04 -16.78 1.69
N GLY A 61 -5.19 -15.64 2.37
CA GLY A 61 -5.82 -15.57 3.70
C GLY A 61 -7.33 -15.80 3.70
N GLY A 62 -8.01 -15.62 2.58
CA GLY A 62 -9.46 -15.81 2.42
C GLY A 62 -10.34 -14.81 3.19
N GLY A 63 -9.75 -13.74 3.71
CA GLY A 63 -10.45 -12.70 4.46
C GLY A 63 -11.10 -11.63 3.58
N ASP A 64 -11.73 -10.67 4.23
CA ASP A 64 -12.33 -9.49 3.62
C ASP A 64 -11.39 -8.26 3.69
N LEU A 65 -11.86 -7.10 3.23
CA LEU A 65 -11.04 -5.87 3.25
C LEU A 65 -10.73 -5.40 4.69
N ARG A 66 -11.61 -5.63 5.65
CA ARG A 66 -11.32 -5.36 7.08
C ARG A 66 -10.16 -6.22 7.59
N THR A 67 -10.11 -7.49 7.17
CA THR A 67 -8.97 -8.37 7.47
C THR A 67 -7.66 -7.77 6.93
N ALA A 68 -7.66 -7.28 5.68
CA ALA A 68 -6.48 -6.66 5.11
C ALA A 68 -6.05 -5.41 5.89
N VAL A 69 -6.98 -4.52 6.23
CA VAL A 69 -6.70 -3.30 7.01
C VAL A 69 -6.10 -3.64 8.38
N VAL A 70 -6.65 -4.63 9.07
CA VAL A 70 -6.15 -5.11 10.37
C VAL A 70 -4.73 -5.66 10.27
N VAL A 71 -4.45 -6.48 9.26
CA VAL A 71 -3.11 -7.05 9.00
C VAL A 71 -2.12 -5.93 8.73
N LEU A 72 -2.45 -5.00 7.82
CA LEU A 72 -1.59 -3.90 7.44
C LEU A 72 -1.32 -2.93 8.60
N GLU A 73 -2.29 -2.70 9.48
CA GLU A 73 -2.08 -1.92 10.71
C GLU A 73 -1.03 -2.57 11.62
N GLU A 74 -1.13 -3.86 11.90
CA GLU A 74 -0.19 -4.54 12.78
C GLU A 74 1.24 -4.63 12.18
N LEU A 75 1.35 -4.80 10.88
CA LEU A 75 2.63 -4.74 10.16
C LEU A 75 3.22 -3.33 10.18
N GLY A 76 2.40 -2.31 9.92
CA GLY A 76 2.79 -0.90 9.88
C GLY A 76 3.26 -0.36 11.24
N ARG A 77 2.73 -0.91 12.34
CA ARG A 77 3.16 -0.60 13.71
C ARG A 77 4.66 -0.91 13.93
N VAL A 78 5.18 -1.85 13.21
CA VAL A 78 6.59 -2.28 13.32
C VAL A 78 7.44 -1.71 12.19
N SER A 79 6.91 -1.69 10.95
CA SER A 79 7.60 -1.18 9.77
C SER A 79 6.61 -0.68 8.71
N GLY A 80 6.61 0.62 8.48
CA GLY A 80 5.86 1.21 7.38
C GLY A 80 6.27 0.65 6.02
N GLY A 81 7.58 0.42 5.83
CA GLY A 81 8.13 -0.17 4.61
C GLY A 81 7.61 -1.59 4.35
N PHE A 82 7.62 -2.48 5.35
CA PHE A 82 7.12 -3.84 5.17
C PHE A 82 5.60 -3.87 4.95
N SER A 83 4.85 -3.06 5.68
CA SER A 83 3.40 -2.96 5.50
C SER A 83 3.01 -2.45 4.12
N LEU A 84 3.69 -1.41 3.60
CA LEU A 84 3.47 -0.90 2.24
C LEU A 84 3.87 -1.93 1.18
N LEU A 85 4.96 -2.69 1.41
CA LEU A 85 5.35 -3.79 0.53
C LEU A 85 4.22 -4.82 0.41
N VAL A 86 3.65 -5.25 1.54
CA VAL A 86 2.54 -6.21 1.59
C VAL A 86 1.27 -5.63 0.99
N GLU A 87 0.97 -4.36 1.24
CA GLU A 87 -0.17 -3.67 0.65
C GLU A 87 -0.11 -3.69 -0.89
N ALA A 88 0.99 -3.21 -1.48
CA ALA A 88 1.17 -3.19 -2.94
C ALA A 88 1.17 -4.60 -3.55
N TYR A 89 1.72 -5.57 -2.84
CA TYR A 89 1.77 -6.97 -3.25
C TYR A 89 0.41 -7.64 -3.18
N GLY A 90 -0.24 -7.57 -2.00
CA GLY A 90 -1.47 -8.30 -1.71
C GLY A 90 -2.70 -7.63 -2.31
N ILE A 91 -2.79 -6.30 -2.20
CA ILE A 91 -4.00 -5.56 -2.59
C ILE A 91 -3.89 -5.01 -4.01
N LEU A 92 -2.84 -4.25 -4.33
CA LEU A 92 -2.77 -3.66 -5.68
C LEU A 92 -2.48 -4.69 -6.78
N PHE A 93 -1.74 -5.76 -6.46
CA PHE A 93 -1.41 -6.79 -7.44
C PHE A 93 -2.27 -8.05 -7.30
N ALA A 94 -2.17 -8.78 -6.18
CA ALA A 94 -2.77 -10.12 -6.07
C ALA A 94 -4.31 -10.07 -6.04
N ASP A 95 -4.91 -9.12 -5.31
CA ASP A 95 -6.37 -8.94 -5.28
C ASP A 95 -6.90 -8.48 -6.64
N ALA A 96 -6.19 -7.59 -7.34
CA ALA A 96 -6.54 -7.19 -8.71
C ALA A 96 -6.51 -8.37 -9.69
N VAL A 97 -5.49 -9.24 -9.62
CA VAL A 97 -5.44 -10.48 -10.41
C VAL A 97 -6.61 -11.40 -10.03
N ASN A 98 -6.89 -11.55 -8.72
CA ASN A 98 -8.02 -12.36 -8.27
C ASN A 98 -9.37 -11.82 -8.77
N ALA A 99 -9.58 -10.51 -8.77
CA ALA A 99 -10.86 -9.92 -9.16
C ALA A 99 -11.10 -9.92 -10.68
N PHE A 100 -10.05 -9.70 -11.49
CA PHE A 100 -10.22 -9.33 -12.90
C PHE A 100 -9.52 -10.25 -13.91
N ALA A 101 -8.57 -11.08 -13.48
CA ALA A 101 -7.87 -11.98 -14.40
C ALA A 101 -8.72 -13.20 -14.78
N SER A 102 -8.40 -13.83 -15.90
CA SER A 102 -9.00 -15.08 -16.31
C SER A 102 -8.65 -16.22 -15.35
N LYS A 103 -9.45 -17.29 -15.34
CA LYS A 103 -9.18 -18.48 -14.51
C LYS A 103 -7.77 -19.03 -14.76
N SER A 104 -7.34 -19.10 -16.02
CA SER A 104 -6.00 -19.57 -16.38
C SER A 104 -4.90 -18.68 -15.82
N GLN A 105 -5.07 -17.34 -15.86
CA GLN A 105 -4.11 -16.41 -15.28
C GLN A 105 -4.04 -16.55 -13.75
N LYS A 106 -5.20 -16.67 -13.07
CA LYS A 106 -5.26 -16.88 -11.62
C LYS A 106 -4.55 -18.15 -11.20
N ASP A 107 -4.85 -19.29 -11.85
CA ASP A 107 -4.26 -20.59 -11.55
C ASP A 107 -2.74 -20.59 -11.76
N ARG A 108 -2.26 -19.85 -12.75
CA ARG A 108 -0.84 -19.73 -13.06
C ARG A 108 -0.09 -18.86 -12.03
N VAL A 109 -0.70 -17.79 -11.53
CA VAL A 109 0.00 -16.73 -10.81
C VAL A 109 -0.26 -16.75 -9.32
N LEU A 110 -1.53 -16.83 -8.90
CA LEU A 110 -1.92 -16.62 -7.50
C LEU A 110 -1.28 -17.62 -6.52
N PRO A 111 -1.19 -18.95 -6.79
CA PRO A 111 -0.60 -19.87 -5.81
C PRO A 111 0.85 -19.54 -5.47
N GLN A 112 1.66 -19.20 -6.47
CA GLN A 112 3.08 -18.88 -6.29
C GLN A 112 3.27 -17.51 -5.60
N VAL A 113 2.36 -16.56 -5.90
CA VAL A 113 2.34 -15.24 -5.30
C VAL A 113 1.86 -15.33 -3.85
N ALA A 114 0.79 -16.05 -3.57
CA ALA A 114 0.29 -16.22 -2.19
C ALA A 114 1.32 -16.90 -1.28
N ALA A 115 2.08 -17.86 -1.80
CA ALA A 115 3.18 -18.51 -1.08
C ALA A 115 4.43 -17.61 -0.88
N GLY A 116 4.49 -16.42 -1.52
CA GLY A 116 5.68 -15.56 -1.49
C GLY A 116 6.88 -16.10 -2.26
N GLU A 117 6.68 -17.09 -3.13
CA GLU A 117 7.71 -17.68 -3.99
C GLU A 117 8.02 -16.77 -5.18
N ARG A 118 6.99 -16.17 -5.75
CA ARG A 118 7.05 -15.22 -6.84
C ARG A 118 6.50 -13.87 -6.41
N ILE A 119 7.16 -12.81 -6.82
CA ILE A 119 6.83 -11.44 -6.45
C ILE A 119 5.97 -10.80 -7.52
N GLY A 120 4.86 -10.17 -7.10
CA GLY A 120 3.98 -9.38 -7.97
C GLY A 120 4.19 -7.89 -7.78
N ALA A 121 4.04 -7.11 -8.85
CA ALA A 121 4.07 -5.65 -8.82
C ALA A 121 2.99 -5.03 -9.70
N PHE A 122 2.35 -3.97 -9.20
CA PHE A 122 1.37 -3.16 -9.93
C PHE A 122 2.04 -1.95 -10.55
N ALA A 123 1.98 -1.79 -11.87
CA ALA A 123 2.72 -0.81 -12.63
C ALA A 123 1.79 0.15 -13.39
N LEU A 124 1.43 1.28 -12.72
CA LEU A 124 0.55 2.32 -13.27
C LEU A 124 1.31 3.61 -13.57
N SER A 125 1.91 4.24 -12.54
CA SER A 125 2.50 5.58 -12.62
C SER A 125 3.66 5.64 -13.60
N GLU A 126 3.83 6.82 -14.22
CA GLU A 126 4.90 7.11 -15.18
C GLU A 126 5.61 8.41 -14.80
N PRO A 127 6.81 8.69 -15.33
CA PRO A 127 7.51 9.94 -15.06
C PRO A 127 6.66 11.19 -15.35
N CYS A 128 5.81 11.15 -16.39
CA CYS A 128 4.91 12.25 -16.76
C CYS A 128 3.60 12.29 -15.97
N CYS A 129 3.15 11.16 -15.43
CA CYS A 129 1.73 10.95 -15.15
C CYS A 129 1.53 10.12 -13.87
N GLY A 130 1.39 10.79 -12.74
CA GLY A 130 0.97 10.21 -11.46
C GLY A 130 -0.51 10.50 -11.20
N SER A 131 -0.83 11.73 -10.76
CA SER A 131 -2.21 12.14 -10.47
C SER A 131 -3.12 12.13 -11.70
N ASP A 132 -2.61 12.42 -12.89
CA ASP A 132 -3.34 12.25 -14.16
C ASP A 132 -3.08 10.86 -14.75
N ALA A 133 -3.58 9.82 -14.08
CA ALA A 133 -3.42 8.43 -14.49
C ALA A 133 -4.02 8.10 -15.87
N ALA A 134 -4.95 8.92 -16.36
CA ALA A 134 -5.51 8.77 -17.71
C ALA A 134 -4.58 9.24 -18.83
N ALA A 135 -3.48 9.92 -18.49
CA ALA A 135 -2.52 10.48 -19.44
C ALA A 135 -1.28 9.58 -19.67
N ILE A 136 -1.29 8.33 -19.17
CA ILE A 136 -0.17 7.38 -19.35
C ILE A 136 0.23 7.24 -20.81
N GLN A 137 1.53 7.09 -21.05
CA GLN A 137 2.13 7.04 -22.39
C GLN A 137 2.68 5.67 -22.78
N THR A 138 2.96 4.79 -21.80
CA THR A 138 3.32 3.40 -22.07
C THR A 138 2.27 2.78 -22.97
N ARG A 139 2.65 2.37 -24.17
CA ARG A 139 1.72 1.92 -25.20
C ARG A 139 1.88 0.44 -25.50
N ALA A 140 0.77 -0.19 -25.85
CA ALA A 140 0.72 -1.52 -26.42
C ALA A 140 0.09 -1.43 -27.84
N GLU A 141 0.82 -1.87 -28.84
CA GLU A 141 0.42 -1.82 -30.24
C GLU A 141 0.32 -3.24 -30.83
N ARG A 142 -0.70 -3.50 -31.63
CA ARG A 142 -0.81 -4.78 -32.36
C ARG A 142 0.20 -4.84 -33.50
N ARG A 143 1.05 -5.87 -33.47
CA ARG A 143 2.01 -6.17 -34.56
C ARG A 143 2.07 -7.68 -34.79
N GLY A 144 1.69 -8.13 -35.97
CA GLY A 144 1.75 -9.55 -36.36
C GLY A 144 0.92 -10.49 -35.47
N GLY A 145 -0.21 -10.01 -34.93
CA GLY A 145 -1.11 -10.81 -34.09
C GLY A 145 -0.79 -10.75 -32.60
N GLU A 146 0.35 -10.20 -32.20
CA GLU A 146 0.75 -9.99 -30.81
C GLU A 146 0.66 -8.51 -30.40
N TRP A 147 0.69 -8.23 -29.11
CA TRP A 147 0.89 -6.90 -28.54
C TRP A 147 2.38 -6.63 -28.34
N VAL A 148 2.83 -5.45 -28.70
CA VAL A 148 4.19 -4.98 -28.46
C VAL A 148 4.13 -3.76 -27.55
N ILE A 149 4.74 -3.89 -26.37
CA ILE A 149 4.66 -2.91 -25.29
C ILE A 149 5.97 -2.14 -25.19
N ASN A 150 5.87 -0.80 -25.23
CA ASN A 150 6.97 0.12 -25.10
C ASN A 150 6.59 1.26 -24.15
N GLY A 151 7.52 1.68 -23.28
CA GLY A 151 7.34 2.81 -22.38
C GLY A 151 8.08 2.67 -21.07
N GLU A 152 7.68 3.46 -20.10
CA GLU A 152 8.33 3.53 -18.79
C GLU A 152 7.29 3.60 -17.68
N LYS A 153 7.57 2.95 -16.54
CA LYS A 153 6.81 3.07 -15.30
C LYS A 153 7.71 3.52 -14.17
N MET A 154 7.18 4.28 -13.21
CA MET A 154 7.96 4.87 -12.13
C MET A 154 7.27 4.69 -10.78
N TRP A 155 8.07 4.63 -9.71
CA TRP A 155 7.61 4.45 -8.33
C TRP A 155 6.94 3.10 -8.07
N ILE A 156 7.38 2.04 -8.77
CA ILE A 156 6.75 0.73 -8.70
C ILE A 156 7.29 -0.04 -7.50
N THR A 157 6.49 -0.14 -6.43
CA THR A 157 6.78 -0.97 -5.25
C THR A 157 6.91 -2.43 -5.67
N ASN A 158 7.86 -3.16 -5.11
CA ASN A 158 8.28 -4.51 -5.50
C ASN A 158 8.89 -4.61 -6.92
N GLY A 159 8.85 -3.55 -7.74
CA GLY A 159 9.21 -3.57 -9.15
C GLY A 159 10.62 -4.09 -9.45
N LEU A 160 11.60 -3.82 -8.57
CA LEU A 160 12.97 -4.29 -8.73
C LEU A 160 13.09 -5.83 -8.69
N TYR A 161 12.24 -6.47 -7.89
CA TYR A 161 12.30 -7.91 -7.60
C TYR A 161 11.14 -8.71 -8.16
N ALA A 162 10.16 -8.06 -8.81
CA ALA A 162 8.96 -8.71 -9.31
C ALA A 162 9.26 -9.79 -10.35
N ASP A 163 8.53 -10.88 -10.26
CA ASP A 163 8.45 -11.97 -11.24
C ASP A 163 7.26 -11.79 -12.19
N TYR A 164 6.21 -11.08 -11.72
CA TYR A 164 5.02 -10.72 -12.49
C TYR A 164 4.70 -9.23 -12.33
N TYR A 165 4.30 -8.60 -13.43
CA TYR A 165 3.91 -7.21 -13.47
C TYR A 165 2.48 -7.08 -14.01
N LEU A 166 1.59 -6.42 -13.27
CA LEU A 166 0.29 -5.97 -13.78
C LEU A 166 0.47 -4.55 -14.31
N VAL A 167 0.55 -4.42 -15.63
CA VAL A 167 0.98 -3.19 -16.30
C VAL A 167 -0.19 -2.49 -16.96
N ALA A 168 -0.44 -1.23 -16.60
CA ALA A 168 -1.39 -0.38 -17.30
C ALA A 168 -0.75 0.21 -18.55
N THR A 169 -1.37 0.01 -19.70
CA THR A 169 -0.88 0.52 -20.99
C THR A 169 -1.98 1.26 -21.75
N ARG A 170 -1.58 2.07 -22.69
CA ARG A 170 -2.47 2.72 -23.64
C ARG A 170 -2.51 1.92 -24.95
N THR A 171 -3.71 1.50 -25.33
CA THR A 171 -3.96 0.66 -26.53
C THR A 171 -4.71 1.40 -27.65
N GLY A 172 -5.00 2.70 -27.46
CA GLY A 172 -5.66 3.56 -28.43
C GLY A 172 -5.02 4.95 -28.52
N PRO A 173 -5.65 5.89 -29.22
CA PRO A 173 -5.14 7.23 -29.39
C PRO A 173 -5.10 7.97 -28.04
N ARG A 174 -4.17 8.93 -27.92
CA ARG A 174 -3.95 9.70 -26.68
C ARG A 174 -5.19 10.47 -26.23
N GLU A 175 -5.94 10.95 -27.18
CA GLU A 175 -7.16 11.75 -26.98
C GLU A 175 -8.31 10.95 -26.36
N ALA A 176 -8.29 9.62 -26.53
CA ALA A 176 -9.28 8.73 -25.92
C ALA A 176 -9.08 8.57 -24.40
N ARG A 177 -7.89 8.98 -23.86
CA ARG A 177 -7.58 9.02 -22.43
C ARG A 177 -7.97 7.69 -21.73
N HIS A 178 -8.82 7.77 -20.73
CA HIS A 178 -9.30 6.63 -19.92
C HIS A 178 -10.02 5.52 -20.75
N LYS A 179 -10.54 5.85 -21.94
CA LYS A 179 -11.21 4.89 -22.84
C LYS A 179 -10.25 4.03 -23.67
N ALA A 180 -8.94 4.26 -23.53
CA ALA A 180 -7.91 3.56 -24.31
C ALA A 180 -6.87 2.88 -23.40
N ILE A 181 -7.26 2.44 -22.21
CA ILE A 181 -6.36 1.79 -21.26
C ILE A 181 -6.68 0.30 -21.19
N THR A 182 -5.62 -0.51 -21.25
CA THR A 182 -5.64 -1.98 -21.12
C THR A 182 -4.60 -2.41 -20.10
N LEU A 183 -4.91 -3.42 -19.30
CA LEU A 183 -3.97 -4.02 -18.36
C LEU A 183 -3.41 -5.32 -18.93
N PHE A 184 -2.11 -5.52 -18.76
CA PHE A 184 -1.41 -6.75 -19.12
C PHE A 184 -0.75 -7.38 -17.91
N LEU A 185 -0.89 -8.69 -17.74
CA LEU A 185 -0.20 -9.49 -16.74
C LEU A 185 1.05 -10.12 -17.35
N LEU A 186 2.19 -9.48 -17.19
CA LEU A 186 3.45 -9.84 -17.84
C LEU A 186 4.37 -10.60 -16.89
N PRO A 187 4.94 -11.75 -17.29
CA PRO A 187 6.06 -12.34 -16.57
C PRO A 187 7.33 -11.51 -16.77
N ARG A 188 8.23 -11.56 -15.79
CA ARG A 188 9.56 -10.95 -15.92
C ARG A 188 10.29 -11.53 -17.13
N SER A 189 10.86 -10.67 -17.94
CA SER A 189 11.63 -11.04 -19.14
C SER A 189 12.73 -10.00 -19.41
N GLY A 190 13.65 -10.30 -20.33
CA GLY A 190 14.76 -9.39 -20.67
C GLY A 190 14.34 -8.06 -21.29
N CYS A 191 13.11 -7.94 -21.79
CA CYS A 191 12.57 -6.69 -22.31
C CYS A 191 12.10 -5.73 -21.23
N ILE A 192 11.92 -6.17 -19.97
CA ILE A 192 11.56 -5.36 -18.82
C ILE A 192 12.83 -5.10 -18.01
N GLN A 193 13.25 -3.85 -17.94
CA GLN A 193 14.49 -3.43 -17.29
C GLN A 193 14.17 -2.62 -16.04
N PRO A 194 14.20 -3.23 -14.84
CA PRO A 194 13.99 -2.51 -13.59
C PRO A 194 15.28 -1.81 -13.14
N SER A 195 15.13 -0.56 -12.67
CA SER A 195 16.21 0.22 -12.05
C SER A 195 15.76 0.69 -10.67
N PRO A 196 16.60 0.58 -9.61
CA PRO A 196 16.20 0.98 -8.27
C PRO A 196 16.03 2.51 -8.17
N ILE A 197 15.06 2.93 -7.36
CA ILE A 197 14.88 4.33 -6.98
C ILE A 197 15.20 4.48 -5.50
N GLU A 198 16.09 5.43 -5.17
CA GLU A 198 16.30 5.80 -3.78
C GLU A 198 15.13 6.65 -3.27
N VAL A 199 14.55 6.24 -2.16
CA VAL A 199 13.37 6.87 -1.56
C VAL A 199 13.67 7.37 -0.15
N MET A 200 12.93 8.40 0.28
CA MET A 200 13.08 9.04 1.59
C MET A 200 12.73 8.09 2.75
N GLY A 201 11.62 7.39 2.64
CA GLY A 201 11.07 6.43 3.61
C GLY A 201 10.55 5.18 2.90
N VAL A 202 9.90 4.29 3.65
CA VAL A 202 9.42 2.98 3.18
C VAL A 202 10.50 2.21 2.40
N ARG A 203 11.72 2.28 2.91
CA ARG A 203 12.88 1.64 2.29
C ARG A 203 12.81 0.12 2.40
N GLY A 204 13.53 -0.58 1.55
CA GLY A 204 13.49 -2.04 1.49
C GLY A 204 12.26 -2.61 0.76
N THR A 205 11.50 -1.76 0.06
CA THR A 205 10.30 -2.16 -0.71
C THR A 205 10.59 -2.51 -2.17
N GLY A 206 11.86 -2.40 -2.60
CA GLY A 206 12.22 -2.66 -3.99
C GLY A 206 11.56 -1.71 -4.99
N THR A 207 11.34 -0.45 -4.60
CA THR A 207 10.76 0.58 -5.48
C THR A 207 11.66 0.81 -6.69
N ALA A 208 11.08 0.76 -7.88
CA ALA A 208 11.81 0.81 -9.13
C ALA A 208 11.15 1.68 -10.21
N GLU A 209 11.98 2.14 -11.13
CA GLU A 209 11.63 2.49 -12.48
C GLU A 209 11.63 1.19 -13.32
N LEU A 210 10.69 1.07 -14.26
CA LEU A 210 10.62 -0.06 -15.20
C LEU A 210 10.64 0.48 -16.62
N LYS A 211 11.58 0.01 -17.45
CA LYS A 211 11.60 0.28 -18.89
C LYS A 211 11.12 -0.94 -19.65
N PHE A 212 10.18 -0.74 -20.57
CA PHE A 212 9.63 -1.75 -21.45
C PHE A 212 10.14 -1.47 -22.88
N ASN A 213 10.88 -2.42 -23.44
CA ASN A 213 11.46 -2.29 -24.77
C ASN A 213 11.07 -3.47 -25.64
N GLU A 214 10.10 -3.24 -26.55
CA GLU A 214 9.56 -4.27 -27.48
C GLU A 214 9.08 -5.54 -26.74
N CYS A 215 8.43 -5.36 -25.56
CA CYS A 215 7.89 -6.47 -24.79
C CYS A 215 6.68 -7.07 -25.52
N ARG A 216 6.75 -8.36 -25.81
CA ARG A 216 5.67 -9.07 -26.49
C ARG A 216 4.69 -9.66 -25.49
N ALA A 217 3.40 -9.59 -25.82
CA ALA A 217 2.30 -10.14 -25.04
C ALA A 217 1.23 -10.71 -25.99
N GLY A 218 0.60 -11.79 -25.58
CA GLY A 218 -0.56 -12.35 -26.26
C GLY A 218 -1.87 -11.76 -25.77
N ASP A 219 -2.98 -12.19 -26.37
CA ASP A 219 -4.31 -11.85 -25.87
C ASP A 219 -4.59 -12.50 -24.50
N ASP A 220 -3.97 -13.64 -24.24
CA ASP A 220 -4.05 -14.34 -22.96
C ASP A 220 -3.32 -13.61 -21.81
N ASP A 221 -2.54 -12.58 -22.11
CA ASP A 221 -1.90 -11.73 -21.09
C ASP A 221 -2.74 -10.49 -20.75
N VAL A 222 -3.83 -10.22 -21.50
CA VAL A 222 -4.76 -9.13 -21.20
C VAL A 222 -5.56 -9.48 -19.94
N VAL A 223 -5.63 -8.55 -18.97
CA VAL A 223 -6.49 -8.67 -17.79
C VAL A 223 -7.77 -7.87 -18.03
N GLY A 224 -8.90 -8.57 -17.95
CA GLY A 224 -10.19 -8.02 -18.35
C GLY A 224 -10.32 -7.92 -19.87
N GLU A 225 -10.73 -6.76 -20.37
CA GLU A 225 -10.98 -6.49 -21.79
C GLU A 225 -10.04 -5.42 -22.33
N VAL A 226 -9.73 -5.50 -23.63
CA VAL A 226 -8.99 -4.43 -24.33
C VAL A 226 -9.78 -3.11 -24.21
N ASN A 227 -9.12 -2.05 -23.82
CA ASN A 227 -9.69 -0.73 -23.49
C ASN A 227 -10.62 -0.70 -22.26
N GLY A 228 -10.78 -1.82 -21.54
CA GLY A 228 -11.56 -1.91 -20.30
C GLY A 228 -10.77 -1.61 -19.03
N GLY A 229 -9.47 -1.36 -19.12
CA GLY A 229 -8.55 -1.27 -17.99
C GLY A 229 -8.83 -0.13 -17.02
N TRP A 230 -9.44 0.98 -17.46
CA TRP A 230 -9.75 2.09 -16.57
C TRP A 230 -10.67 1.71 -15.41
N LYS A 231 -11.70 0.89 -15.68
CA LYS A 231 -12.61 0.40 -14.64
C LYS A 231 -11.87 -0.44 -13.60
N ILE A 232 -10.93 -1.28 -14.06
CA ILE A 232 -10.08 -2.10 -13.19
C ILE A 232 -9.19 -1.19 -12.33
N LEU A 233 -8.50 -0.21 -12.95
CA LEU A 233 -7.63 0.73 -12.23
C LEU A 233 -8.36 1.49 -11.13
N MET A 234 -9.58 1.99 -11.42
CA MET A 234 -10.37 2.73 -10.42
C MET A 234 -10.75 1.82 -9.25
N HIS A 235 -11.16 0.58 -9.52
CA HIS A 235 -11.47 -0.38 -8.47
C HIS A 235 -10.24 -0.68 -7.59
N VAL A 236 -9.10 -1.00 -8.21
CA VAL A 236 -7.84 -1.30 -7.51
C VAL A 236 -7.42 -0.12 -6.62
N LEU A 237 -7.48 1.10 -7.15
CA LEU A 237 -7.12 2.29 -6.37
C LEU A 237 -8.12 2.61 -5.25
N ASP A 238 -9.42 2.38 -5.44
CA ASP A 238 -10.42 2.64 -4.40
C ASP A 238 -10.27 1.66 -3.23
N VAL A 239 -9.98 0.38 -3.51
CA VAL A 239 -9.66 -0.63 -2.49
C VAL A 239 -8.31 -0.36 -1.83
N GLY A 240 -7.29 -0.04 -2.63
CA GLY A 240 -5.94 0.32 -2.16
C GLY A 240 -5.96 1.50 -1.18
N ARG A 241 -6.79 2.55 -1.43
CA ARG A 241 -6.94 3.70 -0.51
C ARG A 241 -7.39 3.31 0.88
N VAL A 242 -8.26 2.31 1.00
CA VAL A 242 -8.65 1.79 2.30
C VAL A 242 -7.53 0.97 2.93
N ALA A 243 -6.88 0.13 2.15
CA ALA A 243 -5.76 -0.70 2.61
C ALA A 243 -4.58 0.16 3.11
N ILE A 244 -4.15 1.16 2.33
CA ILE A 244 -3.08 2.08 2.74
C ILE A 244 -3.46 2.93 3.96
N SER A 245 -4.76 3.14 4.22
CA SER A 245 -5.21 3.76 5.47
C SER A 245 -4.85 2.87 6.68
N GLY A 246 -4.91 1.54 6.54
CA GLY A 246 -4.41 0.60 7.54
C GLY A 246 -2.91 0.72 7.77
N VAL A 247 -2.11 0.83 6.70
CA VAL A 247 -0.67 1.13 6.79
C VAL A 247 -0.43 2.43 7.58
N ALA A 248 -1.17 3.49 7.26
CA ALA A 248 -1.05 4.80 7.90
C ALA A 248 -1.37 4.74 9.41
N VAL A 249 -2.44 4.05 9.80
CA VAL A 249 -2.79 3.81 11.21
C VAL A 249 -1.68 3.04 11.92
N GLY A 250 -1.10 2.03 11.27
CA GLY A 250 0.02 1.26 11.81
C GLY A 250 1.25 2.13 12.05
N VAL A 251 1.67 2.92 11.06
CA VAL A 251 2.81 3.85 11.15
C VAL A 251 2.60 4.87 12.29
N ALA A 252 1.40 5.47 12.37
CA ALA A 252 1.06 6.41 13.46
C ALA A 252 1.16 5.72 14.82
N ARG A 253 0.65 4.50 14.94
CA ARG A 253 0.68 3.71 16.16
C ARG A 253 2.10 3.35 16.60
N GLY A 254 2.94 2.90 15.66
CA GLY A 254 4.35 2.60 15.94
C GLY A 254 5.11 3.83 16.44
N ALA A 255 4.92 4.97 15.79
CA ALA A 255 5.51 6.25 16.23
C ALA A 255 5.02 6.69 17.62
N PHE A 256 3.73 6.51 17.90
CA PHE A 256 3.15 6.82 19.22
C PHE A 256 3.70 5.90 20.32
N GLU A 257 3.76 4.59 20.07
CA GLU A 257 4.27 3.61 21.04
C GLU A 257 5.74 3.87 21.38
N ASP A 258 6.56 4.24 20.39
CA ASP A 258 7.96 4.63 20.59
C ASP A 258 8.09 5.90 21.44
N ALA A 259 7.37 6.97 21.07
CA ALA A 259 7.34 8.23 21.83
C ALA A 259 6.84 8.05 23.27
N LEU A 260 5.82 7.21 23.49
CA LEU A 260 5.31 6.89 24.84
C LEU A 260 6.35 6.13 25.66
N GLY A 261 7.02 5.16 25.06
CA GLY A 261 8.12 4.41 25.69
C GLY A 261 9.27 5.35 26.12
N TRP A 262 9.65 6.25 25.20
CA TRP A 262 10.63 7.28 25.49
C TRP A 262 10.19 8.21 26.63
N ALA A 263 8.99 8.76 26.57
CA ALA A 263 8.48 9.68 27.60
C ALA A 263 8.41 9.04 28.99
N ARG A 264 8.20 7.73 29.09
CA ARG A 264 8.19 6.96 30.34
C ARG A 264 9.59 6.75 30.92
N SER A 265 10.62 6.68 30.10
CA SER A 265 12.00 6.41 30.53
C SER A 265 12.86 7.66 30.67
N ARG A 266 12.57 8.71 29.89
CA ARG A 266 13.36 9.94 29.86
C ARG A 266 13.10 10.83 31.06
N GLU A 267 14.15 11.21 31.77
CA GLU A 267 14.09 12.20 32.86
C GLU A 267 14.57 13.58 32.39
N VAL A 268 13.79 14.62 32.74
CA VAL A 268 14.06 16.03 32.48
C VAL A 268 13.57 16.86 33.66
N PHE A 269 14.35 17.85 34.11
CA PHE A 269 14.01 18.69 35.26
C PHE A 269 13.66 17.89 36.54
N GLY A 270 14.31 16.74 36.77
CA GLY A 270 14.09 15.88 37.92
C GLY A 270 12.77 15.09 37.92
N ARG A 271 12.10 14.97 36.79
CA ARG A 271 10.86 14.19 36.58
C ARG A 271 10.93 13.40 35.30
N ARG A 272 10.15 12.33 35.19
CA ARG A 272 9.93 11.66 33.92
C ARG A 272 9.17 12.55 32.96
N LEU A 273 9.52 12.52 31.68
CA LEU A 273 8.90 13.38 30.68
C LEU A 273 7.36 13.17 30.63
N VAL A 274 6.89 11.94 30.80
CA VAL A 274 5.45 11.60 30.83
C VAL A 274 4.70 12.26 32.02
N GLU A 275 5.39 12.76 33.05
CA GLU A 275 4.78 13.46 34.19
C GLU A 275 4.55 14.95 33.91
N LEU A 276 5.10 15.48 32.84
CA LEU A 276 4.91 16.85 32.41
C LEU A 276 3.62 17.02 31.63
N GLN A 277 2.77 17.97 32.01
CA GLN A 277 1.44 18.18 31.44
C GLN A 277 1.47 18.36 29.92
N ASN A 278 2.46 19.08 29.39
CA ASN A 278 2.59 19.24 27.94
C ASN A 278 2.79 17.89 27.21
N ALA A 279 3.64 17.01 27.74
CA ALA A 279 3.85 15.69 27.16
C ALA A 279 2.58 14.82 27.22
N GLN A 280 1.82 14.93 28.31
CA GLN A 280 0.53 14.25 28.47
C GLN A 280 -0.48 14.70 27.41
N PHE A 281 -0.56 16.02 27.17
CA PHE A 281 -1.46 16.57 26.14
C PHE A 281 -1.05 16.14 24.73
N GLU A 282 0.24 16.19 24.40
CA GLU A 282 0.75 15.73 23.10
C GLU A 282 0.42 14.25 22.88
N LEU A 283 0.68 13.38 23.87
CA LEU A 283 0.36 11.95 23.75
C LEU A 283 -1.15 11.69 23.65
N ALA A 284 -1.98 12.46 24.35
CA ALA A 284 -3.44 12.35 24.25
C ALA A 284 -3.95 12.75 22.86
N GLU A 285 -3.45 13.84 22.29
CA GLU A 285 -3.78 14.28 20.92
C GLU A 285 -3.34 13.26 19.88
N MET A 286 -2.13 12.68 20.02
CA MET A 286 -1.64 11.62 19.13
C MET A 286 -2.59 10.41 19.15
N LEU A 287 -2.99 9.94 20.34
CA LEU A 287 -3.90 8.80 20.47
C LEU A 287 -5.28 9.10 19.91
N ALA A 288 -5.84 10.28 20.19
CA ALA A 288 -7.14 10.71 19.64
C ALA A 288 -7.13 10.74 18.10
N GLY A 289 -6.04 11.23 17.50
CA GLY A 289 -5.83 11.19 16.07
C GLY A 289 -5.80 9.75 15.51
N ILE A 290 -5.02 8.88 16.15
CA ILE A 290 -4.90 7.46 15.75
C ILE A 290 -6.28 6.77 15.78
N GLU A 291 -7.06 6.93 16.84
CA GLU A 291 -8.38 6.30 16.96
C GLU A 291 -9.37 6.86 15.93
N THR A 292 -9.26 8.14 15.60
CA THR A 292 -10.05 8.75 14.51
C THR A 292 -9.72 8.10 13.16
N ALA A 293 -8.43 8.01 12.81
CA ALA A 293 -7.98 7.40 11.56
C ALA A 293 -8.35 5.91 11.49
N ARG A 294 -8.15 5.17 12.58
CA ARG A 294 -8.50 3.74 12.69
C ARG A 294 -9.98 3.51 12.46
N THR A 295 -10.84 4.30 13.10
CA THR A 295 -12.29 4.20 12.94
C THR A 295 -12.70 4.41 11.49
N LEU A 296 -12.16 5.44 10.83
CA LEU A 296 -12.44 5.72 9.42
C LEU A 296 -11.95 4.60 8.50
N ALA A 297 -10.74 4.06 8.72
CA ALA A 297 -10.20 2.97 7.92
C ALA A 297 -11.07 1.70 8.02
N TYR A 298 -11.43 1.30 9.25
CA TYR A 298 -12.28 0.12 9.47
C TYR A 298 -13.70 0.31 8.98
N TYR A 299 -14.27 1.50 9.15
CA TYR A 299 -15.59 1.81 8.64
C TYR A 299 -15.63 1.78 7.11
N SER A 300 -14.61 2.35 6.45
CA SER A 300 -14.51 2.29 4.97
C SER A 300 -14.39 0.85 4.46
N ALA A 301 -13.58 0.01 5.13
CA ALA A 301 -13.48 -1.41 4.81
C ALA A 301 -14.83 -2.13 5.00
N TYR A 302 -15.53 -1.87 6.10
CA TYR A 302 -16.88 -2.40 6.35
C TYR A 302 -17.87 -2.01 5.24
N LEU A 303 -17.82 -0.76 4.76
CA LEU A 303 -18.67 -0.31 3.66
C LEU A 303 -18.41 -1.05 2.35
N TYR A 304 -17.14 -1.36 2.07
CA TYR A 304 -16.76 -2.20 0.93
C TYR A 304 -17.32 -3.61 1.07
N ASP A 305 -17.05 -4.26 2.20
CA ASP A 305 -17.45 -5.65 2.47
C ASP A 305 -18.97 -5.82 2.43
N THR A 306 -19.72 -4.78 2.83
CA THR A 306 -21.18 -4.75 2.79
C THR A 306 -21.78 -4.17 1.51
N LYS A 307 -20.94 -3.83 0.52
CA LYS A 307 -21.33 -3.25 -0.78
C LYS A 307 -22.15 -1.96 -0.64
N SER A 308 -21.82 -1.13 0.35
CA SER A 308 -22.50 0.15 0.57
C SER A 308 -22.18 1.16 -0.55
N PRO A 309 -23.14 1.96 -1.01
CA PRO A 309 -22.91 3.04 -1.97
C PRO A 309 -21.99 4.14 -1.43
N ASP A 310 -21.86 4.27 -0.11
CA ASP A 310 -21.03 5.29 0.54
C ASP A 310 -19.53 4.93 0.50
N PHE A 311 -19.18 3.73 0.06
CA PHE A 311 -17.79 3.25 0.02
C PHE A 311 -16.87 4.22 -0.71
N LEU A 312 -17.25 4.69 -1.89
CA LEU A 312 -16.40 5.56 -2.71
C LEU A 312 -16.03 6.86 -1.98
N LEU A 313 -16.99 7.52 -1.35
CA LEU A 313 -16.73 8.73 -0.57
C LEU A 313 -15.82 8.43 0.62
N MET A 314 -16.16 7.40 1.37
CA MET A 314 -15.48 7.09 2.63
C MET A 314 -14.07 6.54 2.43
N SER A 315 -13.76 5.85 1.32
CA SER A 315 -12.41 5.43 0.99
C SER A 315 -11.45 6.63 0.83
N HIS A 316 -11.91 7.71 0.19
CA HIS A 316 -11.13 8.93 0.02
C HIS A 316 -11.00 9.73 1.32
N VAL A 317 -12.07 9.80 2.11
CA VAL A 317 -12.05 10.47 3.44
C VAL A 317 -11.09 9.75 4.39
N ALA A 318 -11.16 8.41 4.45
CA ALA A 318 -10.29 7.60 5.30
C ALA A 318 -8.81 7.80 4.93
N LYS A 319 -8.47 7.68 3.63
CA LYS A 319 -7.10 7.87 3.15
C LYS A 319 -6.56 9.26 3.46
N LEU A 320 -7.34 10.30 3.18
CA LEU A 320 -6.95 11.68 3.45
C LEU A 320 -6.65 11.92 4.92
N GLN A 321 -7.51 11.43 5.81
CA GLN A 321 -7.35 11.66 7.25
C GLN A 321 -6.25 10.78 7.84
N ALA A 322 -6.18 9.48 7.48
CA ALA A 322 -5.17 8.58 7.98
C ALA A 322 -3.75 9.04 7.59
N ALA A 323 -3.55 9.49 6.33
CA ALA A 323 -2.26 10.00 5.87
C ALA A 323 -1.80 11.24 6.65
N ARG A 324 -2.70 12.22 6.87
CA ARG A 324 -2.41 13.43 7.64
C ARG A 324 -2.07 13.13 9.09
N ILE A 325 -2.85 12.24 9.72
CA ILE A 325 -2.65 11.82 11.09
C ILE A 325 -1.33 11.08 11.25
N ALA A 326 -0.97 10.19 10.31
CA ALA A 326 0.30 9.49 10.35
C ALA A 326 1.50 10.45 10.32
N VAL A 327 1.45 11.47 9.47
CA VAL A 327 2.51 12.51 9.40
C VAL A 327 2.55 13.35 10.68
N ASP A 328 1.40 13.81 11.18
CA ASP A 328 1.36 14.63 12.41
C ASP A 328 1.84 13.86 13.63
N VAL A 329 1.36 12.63 13.83
CA VAL A 329 1.77 11.78 14.95
C VAL A 329 3.25 11.45 14.89
N SER A 330 3.79 11.08 13.72
CA SER A 330 5.21 10.76 13.57
C SER A 330 6.09 11.99 13.79
N ARG A 331 5.67 13.17 13.32
CA ARG A 331 6.35 14.46 13.58
C ARG A 331 6.38 14.76 15.08
N ARG A 332 5.27 14.56 15.80
CA ARG A 332 5.19 14.75 17.27
C ARG A 332 6.06 13.76 18.02
N ALA A 333 6.17 12.52 17.54
CA ALA A 333 7.06 11.51 18.13
C ALA A 333 8.52 11.97 18.09
N VAL A 334 9.01 12.42 16.92
CA VAL A 334 10.35 13.01 16.78
C VAL A 334 10.53 14.20 17.75
N GLN A 335 9.52 15.07 17.88
CA GLN A 335 9.60 16.24 18.77
C GLN A 335 9.65 15.84 20.25
N ILE A 336 8.88 14.81 20.68
CA ILE A 336 8.90 14.30 22.05
C ILE A 336 10.27 13.73 22.43
N GLU A 337 10.93 13.03 21.48
CA GLU A 337 12.25 12.48 21.70
C GLU A 337 13.37 13.52 21.59
N GLY A 338 13.08 14.68 20.99
CA GLY A 338 14.03 15.77 20.82
C GLY A 338 15.23 15.39 19.95
N GLY A 339 16.44 15.71 20.38
CA GLY A 339 17.67 15.41 19.61
C GLY A 339 17.87 13.91 19.34
N TYR A 340 17.40 13.03 20.21
CA TYR A 340 17.42 11.58 19.97
C TYR A 340 16.47 11.17 18.85
N GLY A 341 15.25 11.73 18.84
CA GLY A 341 14.27 11.49 17.77
C GLY A 341 14.71 11.93 16.38
N TYR A 342 15.69 12.86 16.30
CA TYR A 342 16.30 13.32 15.07
C TYR A 342 17.49 12.44 14.61
N SER A 343 17.93 11.53 15.46
CA SER A 343 19.03 10.60 15.17
C SER A 343 18.51 9.40 14.36
N LYS A 344 19.35 8.91 13.43
CA LYS A 344 19.10 7.63 12.72
C LYS A 344 18.95 6.42 13.64
N ASP A 345 19.29 6.54 14.92
CA ASP A 345 19.11 5.46 15.91
C ASP A 345 17.70 5.39 16.50
N SER A 346 16.88 6.44 16.33
CA SER A 346 15.47 6.46 16.73
C SER A 346 14.59 5.75 15.71
N LYS A 347 13.51 5.10 16.18
CA LYS A 347 12.42 4.61 15.33
C LYS A 347 11.50 5.77 14.88
N ALA A 348 11.39 6.85 15.68
CA ALA A 348 10.53 7.99 15.38
C ALA A 348 10.89 8.67 14.05
N GLU A 349 12.21 8.87 13.78
CA GLU A 349 12.64 9.46 12.52
C GLU A 349 12.32 8.56 11.30
N MET A 350 12.44 7.24 11.46
CA MET A 350 12.06 6.26 10.43
C MET A 350 10.56 6.35 10.13
N PHE A 351 9.72 6.33 11.16
CA PHE A 351 8.27 6.46 11.00
C PHE A 351 7.87 7.79 10.37
N TYR A 352 8.58 8.90 10.70
CA TYR A 352 8.30 10.19 10.08
C TYR A 352 8.61 10.20 8.58
N ARG A 353 9.71 9.58 8.16
CA ARG A 353 10.04 9.42 6.73
C ARG A 353 9.05 8.50 6.02
N ASP A 354 8.67 7.40 6.67
CA ASP A 354 7.71 6.44 6.14
C ASP A 354 6.31 7.05 6.01
N ALA A 355 5.89 7.88 6.98
CA ALA A 355 4.58 8.54 6.96
C ALA A 355 4.41 9.45 5.73
N LYS A 356 5.47 10.07 5.24
CA LYS A 356 5.34 11.08 4.16
C LYS A 356 4.81 10.51 2.86
N ILE A 357 5.16 9.27 2.49
CA ILE A 357 4.63 8.65 1.25
C ILE A 357 3.11 8.49 1.29
N LEU A 358 2.53 8.34 2.47
CA LEU A 358 1.09 8.13 2.65
C LEU A 358 0.24 9.34 2.21
N GLU A 359 0.83 10.54 2.17
CA GLU A 359 0.18 11.72 1.61
C GLU A 359 0.29 11.81 0.07
N ILE A 360 1.13 10.98 -0.55
CA ILE A 360 1.50 11.05 -1.98
C ILE A 360 1.00 9.81 -2.73
N GLY A 361 1.34 8.62 -2.23
CA GLY A 361 1.01 7.33 -2.86
C GLY A 361 -0.50 7.07 -2.94
N GLU A 362 -0.92 6.30 -3.92
CA GLU A 362 -2.31 5.94 -4.23
C GLU A 362 -3.28 7.13 -4.41
N GLY A 363 -2.71 8.21 -4.86
CA GLY A 363 -3.37 9.49 -5.02
C GLY A 363 -3.02 10.46 -3.89
N THR A 364 -2.52 11.63 -4.28
CA THR A 364 -2.13 12.67 -3.33
C THR A 364 -3.32 13.14 -2.49
N ASN A 365 -3.04 13.77 -1.34
CA ASN A 365 -4.09 14.40 -0.52
C ASN A 365 -4.95 15.38 -1.34
N GLU A 366 -4.38 16.03 -2.37
CA GLU A 366 -5.09 16.93 -3.28
C GLU A 366 -6.06 16.16 -4.16
N ILE A 367 -5.67 14.98 -4.67
CA ILE A 367 -6.58 14.10 -5.43
C ILE A 367 -7.72 13.60 -4.52
N MET A 368 -7.44 13.24 -3.27
CA MET A 368 -8.51 12.87 -2.32
C MET A 368 -9.52 14.00 -2.15
N LYS A 369 -9.04 15.23 -1.88
CA LYS A 369 -9.91 16.42 -1.76
C LYS A 369 -10.72 16.66 -3.05
N TYR A 370 -10.10 16.53 -4.22
CA TYR A 370 -10.77 16.70 -5.49
C TYR A 370 -11.92 15.70 -5.68
N VAL A 371 -11.69 14.41 -5.40
CA VAL A 371 -12.74 13.39 -5.55
C VAL A 371 -13.85 13.57 -4.51
N ILE A 372 -13.50 13.89 -3.25
CA ILE A 372 -14.49 14.24 -2.21
C ILE A 372 -15.37 15.41 -2.68
N TYR A 373 -14.77 16.47 -3.21
CA TYR A 373 -15.53 17.61 -3.72
C TYR A 373 -16.47 17.22 -4.87
N LYS A 374 -16.04 16.35 -5.78
CA LYS A 374 -16.89 15.83 -6.85
C LYS A 374 -18.11 15.02 -6.34
N GLN A 375 -18.01 14.39 -5.17
CA GLN A 375 -19.17 13.73 -4.54
C GLN A 375 -20.12 14.78 -3.93
N ILE A 376 -19.59 15.86 -3.36
CA ILE A 376 -20.41 16.98 -2.87
C ILE A 376 -21.21 17.59 -4.03
N GLU A 377 -20.56 17.92 -5.16
CA GLU A 377 -21.26 18.44 -6.34
C GLU A 377 -22.42 17.56 -6.78
N LYS A 378 -22.24 16.23 -6.77
CA LYS A 378 -23.32 15.29 -7.15
C LYS A 378 -24.47 15.22 -6.14
N ALA A 379 -24.18 15.39 -4.85
CA ALA A 379 -25.17 15.28 -3.79
C ALA A 379 -26.03 16.54 -3.65
N PHE A 380 -25.51 17.69 -4.08
CA PHE A 380 -26.18 19.01 -3.97
C PHE A 380 -26.56 19.62 -5.33
N ALA A 381 -26.39 18.89 -6.45
CA ALA A 381 -26.89 19.26 -7.78
C ALA A 381 -28.32 18.72 -7.99
#